data_da4a86c983ff2cd8f37ec80b51eb372a
#
_entry.id   da4a86c983ff2cd8f37ec80b51eb372a
#
_cell.length_a   1.000
_cell.length_b   1.000
_cell.length_c   1.000
_cell.angle_alpha   90.00
_cell.angle_beta   90.00
_cell.angle_gamma   90.00
#
_symmetry.space_group_name_H-M   'P 1'
#
loop_
_entity.id
_entity.type
_entity.pdbx_description
1 polymer ?
#
loop_
_entity_poly.entity_id
_entity_poly.type
_entity_poly.pdbx_seq_one_letter_code
_entity_poly.pdbx_strand_id
1 'polypeptide(L)'
;LPGEGTPPRPEWRLGRLLAGLALLALAATAQAQPPVRAALATPHPEAGAAGRSILERGGNAFDAAVAIAASLAVIEPYGSGLGGGGFFLLREEQDAAPARYRFLDARERAPLAAHAELYVRDGKARPELSRDGALAAAIPGLPAALVELAARHGRLPLADSLAPAIRQARDGFAVDRLYRQRAQFRLSALRDDPESARLFLADGEIPAEGRRLRQPELAETLQQLAEQGREGFYAGPVAERLVAGVRAAGGIWSPEDLARYRVVEREPLRVALAESRELIGAPPPSAGGIALAQSLGMLEQLPWRAADRVQRAHYVVEALRRAFRDRSLLGDPDFVANPVERLLAPAYLRELAAGIDPQRATPSASLPPAPAWREGEHTTHFAVLDAEGNAVAATLSINLPFGAAFSVPGTGVLLNDEMDDFAADLQSANAYQLAASPANAVAAGKRPLSSMSPTFLDSSGELAAFGTPGGSRIPGMVLLAVLDYLDGQPIRRWPAVPRYHHQYLPDVIEYEPEAFTAAEIAELQARGYPLREREPYGNQQVLRWDKRSGEVEAASDPRGLGRPDYLPARR
;
A
#
# COMPACT_ATOMS: atom_id res chain seq x y z
N LEU A 1 -53.27 42.54 -60.81
CA LEU A 1 -52.27 43.05 -59.91
C LEU A 1 -52.19 42.11 -58.69
N PRO A 2 -51.00 41.58 -58.31
CA PRO A 2 -50.89 40.56 -57.25
C PRO A 2 -50.74 41.19 -55.86
N GLY A 3 -51.38 40.53 -54.91
CA GLY A 3 -51.32 40.92 -53.48
C GLY A 3 -50.01 40.52 -52.84
N GLU A 4 -49.44 41.43 -52.04
CA GLU A 4 -48.26 41.27 -51.22
C GLU A 4 -48.57 40.42 -50.00
N GLY A 5 -47.89 39.30 -49.88
CA GLY A 5 -47.90 38.46 -48.68
C GLY A 5 -46.87 38.93 -47.65
N THR A 6 -47.33 39.26 -46.44
CA THR A 6 -46.52 39.63 -45.31
C THR A 6 -45.69 38.44 -44.81
N PRO A 7 -44.37 38.56 -44.47
CA PRO A 7 -43.57 37.46 -43.94
C PRO A 7 -43.93 37.18 -42.46
N PRO A 8 -43.83 35.94 -42.00
CA PRO A 8 -44.14 35.59 -40.62
C PRO A 8 -43.06 36.08 -39.64
N ARG A 9 -43.50 36.55 -38.49
CA ARG A 9 -42.67 37.10 -37.40
C ARG A 9 -41.76 36.06 -36.75
N PRO A 10 -40.58 36.43 -36.28
CA PRO A 10 -39.54 35.49 -35.78
C PRO A 10 -39.67 35.11 -34.29
N GLU A 11 -40.88 34.89 -33.79
CA GLU A 11 -41.08 34.58 -32.37
C GLU A 11 -40.70 33.13 -31.93
N TRP A 12 -40.51 32.25 -32.88
CA TRP A 12 -40.18 30.83 -32.59
C TRP A 12 -38.70 30.54 -32.33
N ARG A 13 -37.80 31.49 -32.60
CA ARG A 13 -36.36 31.32 -32.37
C ARG A 13 -35.91 31.69 -30.96
N LEU A 14 -36.59 32.63 -30.29
CA LEU A 14 -36.25 33.02 -28.92
C LEU A 14 -36.63 31.95 -27.88
N GLY A 15 -37.77 31.28 -28.07
CA GLY A 15 -38.19 30.22 -27.13
C GLY A 15 -37.27 28.99 -27.14
N ARG A 16 -36.65 28.63 -28.29
CA ARG A 16 -35.70 27.53 -28.40
C ARG A 16 -34.32 27.88 -27.83
N LEU A 17 -33.91 29.13 -27.94
CA LEU A 17 -32.65 29.62 -27.32
C LEU A 17 -32.76 29.71 -25.80
N LEU A 18 -33.89 30.12 -25.25
CA LEU A 18 -34.14 30.17 -23.82
C LEU A 18 -34.33 28.77 -23.22
N ALA A 19 -34.95 27.83 -23.93
CA ALA A 19 -35.04 26.44 -23.51
C ALA A 19 -33.67 25.72 -23.56
N GLY A 20 -32.83 26.05 -24.57
CA GLY A 20 -31.45 25.56 -24.67
C GLY A 20 -30.53 26.10 -23.56
N LEU A 21 -30.69 27.38 -23.20
CA LEU A 21 -29.97 28.01 -22.08
C LEU A 21 -30.47 27.52 -20.72
N ALA A 22 -31.75 27.21 -20.54
CA ALA A 22 -32.29 26.61 -19.33
C ALA A 22 -31.86 25.14 -19.16
N LEU A 23 -31.72 24.38 -20.26
CA LEU A 23 -31.15 23.02 -20.23
C LEU A 23 -29.63 23.02 -20.00
N LEU A 24 -28.90 24.02 -20.44
CA LEU A 24 -27.48 24.23 -20.15
C LEU A 24 -27.27 24.76 -18.72
N ALA A 25 -28.20 25.50 -18.14
CA ALA A 25 -28.15 25.94 -16.74
C ALA A 25 -28.56 24.83 -15.75
N LEU A 26 -29.29 23.78 -16.19
CA LEU A 26 -29.58 22.59 -15.37
C LEU A 26 -28.47 21.52 -15.43
N ALA A 27 -27.46 21.67 -16.27
CA ALA A 27 -26.17 21.04 -16.12
C ALA A 27 -25.32 21.80 -15.07
N ALA A 28 -25.93 22.34 -14.00
CA ALA A 28 -25.24 22.71 -12.81
C ALA A 28 -24.49 21.48 -12.35
N THR A 29 -23.18 21.50 -12.43
CA THR A 29 -22.29 20.52 -11.84
C THR A 29 -22.80 20.29 -10.41
N ALA A 30 -23.43 19.13 -10.18
CA ALA A 30 -23.88 18.80 -8.84
C ALA A 30 -22.63 18.82 -7.97
N GLN A 31 -22.52 19.88 -7.16
CA GLN A 31 -21.39 20.07 -6.29
C GLN A 31 -21.38 18.88 -5.31
N ALA A 32 -20.24 18.26 -5.13
CA ALA A 32 -20.11 17.15 -4.20
C ALA A 32 -20.61 17.59 -2.81
N GLN A 33 -21.47 16.78 -2.20
CA GLN A 33 -21.85 16.99 -0.81
C GLN A 33 -20.67 16.58 0.07
N PRO A 34 -20.23 17.43 1.01
CA PRO A 34 -19.15 17.07 1.92
C PRO A 34 -19.54 15.83 2.74
N PRO A 35 -18.57 15.06 3.23
CA PRO A 35 -18.83 13.92 4.09
C PRO A 35 -19.67 14.32 5.32
N VAL A 36 -20.76 13.62 5.57
CA VAL A 36 -21.60 13.86 6.76
C VAL A 36 -20.90 13.45 8.06
N ARG A 37 -19.78 12.74 7.95
CA ARG A 37 -18.94 12.29 9.06
C ARG A 37 -17.55 11.94 8.56
N ALA A 38 -16.55 12.02 9.43
CA ALA A 38 -15.26 11.43 9.17
C ALA A 38 -15.31 9.90 9.37
N ALA A 39 -14.44 9.17 8.67
CA ALA A 39 -14.29 7.72 8.80
C ALA A 39 -12.82 7.29 8.81
N LEU A 40 -12.55 6.27 9.59
CA LEU A 40 -11.25 5.61 9.68
C LEU A 40 -11.46 4.09 9.48
N ALA A 41 -10.67 3.50 8.60
CA ALA A 41 -10.50 2.05 8.50
C ALA A 41 -9.06 1.73 8.87
N THR A 42 -8.86 1.05 9.99
CA THR A 42 -7.52 0.79 10.55
C THR A 42 -7.37 -0.69 10.90
N PRO A 43 -6.15 -1.25 10.79
CA PRO A 43 -5.91 -2.67 11.05
C PRO A 43 -5.98 -3.04 12.54
N HIS A 44 -5.84 -2.04 13.42
CA HIS A 44 -5.84 -2.23 14.87
C HIS A 44 -6.71 -1.18 15.58
N PRO A 45 -7.53 -1.58 16.59
CA PRO A 45 -8.43 -0.65 17.29
C PRO A 45 -7.71 0.51 18.01
N GLU A 46 -6.53 0.24 18.60
CA GLU A 46 -5.76 1.29 19.29
C GLU A 46 -5.20 2.35 18.32
N ALA A 47 -4.85 1.96 17.09
CA ALA A 47 -4.46 2.90 16.05
C ALA A 47 -5.66 3.74 15.57
N GLY A 48 -6.84 3.12 15.45
CA GLY A 48 -8.09 3.82 15.17
C GLY A 48 -8.40 4.86 16.25
N ALA A 49 -8.27 4.47 17.53
CA ALA A 49 -8.47 5.38 18.66
C ALA A 49 -7.47 6.55 18.66
N ALA A 50 -6.20 6.33 18.25
CA ALA A 50 -5.21 7.39 18.10
C ALA A 50 -5.67 8.41 17.04
N GLY A 51 -5.99 7.96 15.81
CA GLY A 51 -6.48 8.81 14.74
C GLY A 51 -7.77 9.55 15.11
N ARG A 52 -8.73 8.86 15.71
CA ARG A 52 -9.97 9.44 16.23
C ARG A 52 -9.71 10.61 17.19
N SER A 53 -8.81 10.40 18.17
CA SER A 53 -8.50 11.44 19.17
C SER A 53 -7.95 12.73 18.53
N ILE A 54 -7.25 12.61 17.41
CA ILE A 54 -6.72 13.75 16.65
C ILE A 54 -7.82 14.48 15.90
N LEU A 55 -8.71 13.76 15.23
CA LEU A 55 -9.88 14.37 14.60
C LEU A 55 -10.79 15.08 15.62
N GLU A 56 -11.01 14.50 16.80
CA GLU A 56 -11.77 15.09 17.91
C GLU A 56 -11.14 16.39 18.43
N ARG A 57 -9.83 16.56 18.31
CA ARG A 57 -9.09 17.78 18.68
C ARG A 57 -9.04 18.84 17.58
N GLY A 58 -9.62 18.57 16.42
CA GLY A 58 -9.67 19.51 15.28
C GLY A 58 -8.57 19.30 14.24
N GLY A 59 -7.82 18.22 14.34
CA GLY A 59 -6.94 17.77 13.27
C GLY A 59 -7.74 17.35 12.03
N ASN A 60 -7.05 17.31 10.89
CA ASN A 60 -7.59 16.82 9.62
C ASN A 60 -7.17 15.35 9.35
N ALA A 61 -7.51 14.83 8.17
CA ALA A 61 -7.14 13.47 7.77
C ALA A 61 -5.62 13.21 7.80
N PHE A 62 -4.81 14.22 7.54
CA PHE A 62 -3.35 14.10 7.51
C PHE A 62 -2.76 14.02 8.92
N ASP A 63 -3.27 14.81 9.86
CA ASP A 63 -2.89 14.71 11.28
C ASP A 63 -3.31 13.35 11.87
N ALA A 64 -4.50 12.87 11.53
CA ALA A 64 -4.98 11.55 11.93
C ALA A 64 -4.10 10.43 11.34
N ALA A 65 -3.66 10.57 10.08
CA ALA A 65 -2.75 9.62 9.45
C ALA A 65 -1.38 9.56 10.14
N VAL A 66 -0.84 10.71 10.59
CA VAL A 66 0.39 10.75 11.42
C VAL A 66 0.19 9.96 12.71
N ALA A 67 -0.92 10.18 13.43
CA ALA A 67 -1.18 9.50 14.68
C ALA A 67 -1.39 7.99 14.53
N ILE A 68 -2.12 7.57 13.47
CA ILE A 68 -2.33 6.16 13.15
C ILE A 68 -0.99 5.49 12.80
N ALA A 69 -0.21 6.08 11.90
CA ALA A 69 1.06 5.52 11.45
C ALA A 69 2.07 5.40 12.62
N ALA A 70 2.17 6.42 13.45
CA ALA A 70 3.02 6.38 14.65
C ALA A 70 2.53 5.36 15.69
N SER A 71 1.21 5.25 15.88
CA SER A 71 0.61 4.23 16.75
C SER A 71 0.93 2.81 16.25
N LEU A 72 0.72 2.54 14.96
CA LEU A 72 1.05 1.25 14.33
C LEU A 72 2.54 0.91 14.47
N ALA A 73 3.43 1.89 14.36
CA ALA A 73 4.86 1.68 14.58
C ALA A 73 5.20 1.21 16.01
N VAL A 74 4.32 1.41 16.97
CA VAL A 74 4.45 0.94 18.36
C VAL A 74 3.76 -0.40 18.59
N ILE A 75 2.49 -0.52 18.15
CA ILE A 75 1.61 -1.63 18.53
C ILE A 75 1.61 -2.79 17.53
N GLU A 76 2.05 -2.54 16.28
CA GLU A 76 2.24 -3.55 15.24
C GLU A 76 3.71 -3.68 14.80
N PRO A 77 4.66 -3.97 15.72
CA PRO A 77 6.08 -4.08 15.35
C PRO A 77 6.35 -5.20 14.33
N TYR A 78 5.34 -6.01 14.04
CA TYR A 78 5.35 -7.03 13.00
C TYR A 78 4.88 -6.52 11.63
N GLY A 79 4.37 -5.29 11.51
CA GLY A 79 3.79 -4.74 10.28
C GLY A 79 4.38 -3.41 9.85
N SER A 80 4.84 -2.60 10.80
CA SER A 80 5.47 -1.30 10.55
C SER A 80 6.38 -0.88 11.72
N GLY A 81 7.10 0.23 11.58
CA GLY A 81 7.99 0.73 12.62
C GLY A 81 8.69 2.03 12.22
N LEU A 82 9.24 2.78 13.19
CA LEU A 82 10.08 3.94 12.89
C LEU A 82 11.34 3.55 12.08
N GLY A 83 11.75 2.29 12.18
CA GLY A 83 12.84 1.73 11.39
C GLY A 83 12.44 1.29 9.97
N GLY A 84 11.21 1.55 9.54
CA GLY A 84 10.66 1.20 8.24
C GLY A 84 10.26 2.41 7.39
N GLY A 85 9.36 2.18 6.43
CA GLY A 85 8.87 3.21 5.53
C GLY A 85 7.46 2.93 5.02
N GLY A 86 7.16 3.47 3.85
CA GLY A 86 5.86 3.26 3.21
C GLY A 86 5.47 4.30 2.20
N PHE A 87 4.22 4.21 1.77
CA PHE A 87 3.62 5.10 0.79
C PHE A 87 2.33 5.70 1.33
N PHE A 88 2.17 7.00 1.11
CA PHE A 88 0.96 7.74 1.46
C PHE A 88 0.36 8.35 0.20
N LEU A 89 -0.84 7.91 -0.15
CA LEU A 89 -1.64 8.51 -1.20
C LEU A 89 -2.63 9.47 -0.56
N LEU A 90 -2.53 10.75 -0.92
CA LEU A 90 -3.27 11.85 -0.34
C LEU A 90 -4.29 12.39 -1.33
N ARG A 91 -5.47 12.70 -0.85
CA ARG A 91 -6.48 13.53 -1.51
C ARG A 91 -6.68 14.79 -0.68
N GLU A 92 -6.41 15.94 -1.28
CA GLU A 92 -6.62 17.26 -0.68
C GLU A 92 -7.87 17.89 -1.30
N GLU A 93 -8.87 18.18 -0.49
CA GLU A 93 -10.03 18.94 -0.94
C GLU A 93 -9.61 20.38 -1.24
N GLN A 94 -10.23 20.99 -2.24
CA GLN A 94 -9.94 22.36 -2.68
C GLN A 94 -11.24 23.18 -2.72
N ASP A 95 -11.19 24.42 -2.22
CA ASP A 95 -12.34 25.33 -2.17
C ASP A 95 -12.86 25.63 -3.55
N ALA A 96 -13.21 25.34 -4.43
CA ALA A 96 -13.66 25.76 -5.77
C ALA A 96 -12.83 25.21 -6.93
N ALA A 97 -12.04 24.18 -6.66
CA ALA A 97 -11.27 23.46 -7.67
C ALA A 97 -11.41 21.93 -7.47
N PRO A 98 -11.10 21.12 -8.47
CA PRO A 98 -11.02 19.67 -8.28
C PRO A 98 -10.01 19.30 -7.19
N ALA A 99 -10.32 18.27 -6.41
CA ALA A 99 -9.40 17.78 -5.39
C ALA A 99 -8.02 17.44 -5.98
N ARG A 100 -6.98 17.75 -5.22
CA ARG A 100 -5.59 17.47 -5.59
C ARG A 100 -5.16 16.15 -5.01
N TYR A 101 -4.50 15.34 -5.82
CA TYR A 101 -3.91 14.08 -5.39
C TYR A 101 -2.40 14.21 -5.34
N ARG A 102 -1.79 13.61 -4.30
CA ARG A 102 -0.33 13.55 -4.10
C ARG A 102 0.07 12.16 -3.66
N PHE A 103 1.28 11.79 -3.96
CA PHE A 103 1.88 10.56 -3.49
C PHE A 103 3.19 10.85 -2.77
N LEU A 104 3.26 10.52 -1.49
CA LEU A 104 4.48 10.64 -0.72
C LEU A 104 5.20 9.29 -0.69
N ASP A 105 6.33 9.25 -1.34
CA ASP A 105 7.26 8.11 -1.36
C ASP A 105 8.22 8.23 -0.17
N ALA A 106 7.88 7.52 0.90
CA ALA A 106 8.71 7.32 2.08
C ALA A 106 9.31 5.91 2.13
N ARG A 107 9.50 5.28 0.95
CA ARG A 107 10.19 4.00 0.81
C ARG A 107 11.60 4.12 1.36
N GLU A 108 12.08 3.07 1.97
CA GLU A 108 13.44 2.96 2.46
C GLU A 108 14.45 3.10 1.32
N ARG A 109 15.67 3.47 1.66
CA ARG A 109 16.77 3.59 0.69
C ARG A 109 17.93 2.71 1.07
N ALA A 110 18.53 2.05 0.09
CA ALA A 110 19.79 1.36 0.29
C ALA A 110 20.86 2.32 0.85
N PRO A 111 21.67 1.90 1.81
CA PRO A 111 22.81 2.69 2.27
C PRO A 111 23.76 3.09 1.13
N LEU A 112 24.47 4.19 1.27
CA LEU A 112 25.43 4.68 0.26
C LEU A 112 26.61 3.73 0.02
N ALA A 113 26.88 2.83 0.96
CA ALA A 113 27.86 1.77 0.80
C ALA A 113 27.31 0.49 0.14
N ALA A 114 26.01 0.44 -0.21
CA ALA A 114 25.41 -0.72 -0.84
C ALA A 114 25.86 -0.87 -2.31
N HIS A 115 26.05 -2.12 -2.73
CA HIS A 115 26.49 -2.47 -4.09
C HIS A 115 25.87 -3.80 -4.52
N ALA A 116 25.89 -4.10 -5.80
CA ALA A 116 25.20 -5.25 -6.40
C ALA A 116 25.58 -6.60 -5.80
N GLU A 117 26.80 -6.75 -5.31
CA GLU A 117 27.32 -8.00 -4.72
C GLU A 117 27.23 -8.03 -3.18
N LEU A 118 26.48 -7.10 -2.56
CA LEU A 118 26.40 -6.96 -1.10
C LEU A 118 26.03 -8.28 -0.40
N TYR A 119 25.17 -9.07 -1.00
CA TYR A 119 24.65 -10.35 -0.47
C TYR A 119 25.23 -11.58 -1.17
N VAL A 120 26.31 -11.42 -1.94
CA VAL A 120 27.00 -12.54 -2.59
C VAL A 120 28.24 -12.92 -1.77
N ARG A 121 28.40 -14.22 -1.48
CA ARG A 121 29.59 -14.77 -0.83
C ARG A 121 30.02 -16.01 -1.62
N ASP A 122 31.29 -16.12 -1.95
CA ASP A 122 31.85 -17.24 -2.75
C ASP A 122 31.08 -17.47 -4.06
N GLY A 123 30.67 -16.38 -4.74
CA GLY A 123 29.92 -16.40 -5.99
C GLY A 123 28.46 -16.92 -5.85
N LYS A 124 27.91 -16.96 -4.63
CA LYS A 124 26.52 -17.41 -4.37
C LYS A 124 25.76 -16.37 -3.58
N ALA A 125 24.50 -16.14 -3.97
CA ALA A 125 23.59 -15.32 -3.18
C ALA A 125 23.34 -15.95 -1.79
N ARG A 126 23.31 -15.09 -0.77
CA ARG A 126 23.06 -15.42 0.63
C ARG A 126 21.85 -14.65 1.12
N PRO A 127 20.62 -15.11 0.81
CA PRO A 127 19.40 -14.39 1.12
C PRO A 127 19.18 -14.21 2.63
N GLU A 128 19.79 -15.01 3.49
CA GLU A 128 19.77 -14.81 4.93
C GLU A 128 20.39 -13.47 5.36
N LEU A 129 21.38 -12.96 4.61
CA LEU A 129 22.05 -11.70 4.91
C LEU A 129 21.19 -10.47 4.56
N SER A 130 20.19 -10.62 3.69
CA SER A 130 19.25 -9.56 3.34
C SER A 130 17.98 -9.56 4.21
N ARG A 131 17.82 -10.56 5.11
CA ARG A 131 16.60 -10.73 5.94
C ARG A 131 16.81 -10.50 7.41
N ASP A 132 17.94 -10.97 7.95
CA ASP A 132 18.18 -10.99 9.38
C ASP A 132 19.41 -10.16 9.73
N GLY A 133 19.29 -9.34 10.79
CA GLY A 133 20.37 -8.55 11.32
C GLY A 133 20.59 -7.20 10.60
N ALA A 134 21.59 -6.46 11.07
CA ALA A 134 21.82 -5.06 10.70
C ALA A 134 22.16 -4.82 9.22
N LEU A 135 22.71 -5.83 8.51
CA LEU A 135 23.06 -5.71 7.09
C LEU A 135 21.81 -5.72 6.18
N ALA A 136 20.70 -6.26 6.66
CA ALA A 136 19.42 -6.30 5.95
C ALA A 136 18.69 -4.95 5.95
N ALA A 137 19.10 -4.00 6.79
CA ALA A 137 18.38 -2.77 7.02
C ALA A 137 18.69 -1.70 5.98
N ALA A 138 17.67 -1.24 5.28
CA ALA A 138 17.69 -0.02 4.48
C ALA A 138 17.41 1.22 5.38
N ILE A 139 17.76 2.41 4.88
CA ILE A 139 17.58 3.67 5.61
C ILE A 139 16.08 3.98 5.76
N PRO A 140 15.57 4.16 6.99
CA PRO A 140 14.16 4.34 7.26
C PRO A 140 13.55 5.60 6.64
N GLY A 141 12.28 5.51 6.25
CA GLY A 141 11.52 6.62 5.67
C GLY A 141 10.35 7.12 6.51
N LEU A 142 9.75 6.26 7.33
CA LEU A 142 8.54 6.61 8.06
C LEU A 142 8.69 7.86 8.95
N PRO A 143 9.76 8.06 9.76
CA PRO A 143 9.88 9.27 10.57
C PRO A 143 9.86 10.55 9.75
N ALA A 144 10.50 10.56 8.56
CA ALA A 144 10.48 11.72 7.67
C ALA A 144 9.08 11.97 7.09
N ALA A 145 8.33 10.90 6.76
CA ALA A 145 6.95 11.04 6.27
C ALA A 145 6.02 11.63 7.33
N LEU A 146 6.14 11.22 8.60
CA LEU A 146 5.32 11.78 9.69
C LEU A 146 5.56 13.29 9.84
N VAL A 147 6.82 13.72 9.77
CA VAL A 147 7.18 15.15 9.81
C VAL A 147 6.64 15.90 8.59
N GLU A 148 6.81 15.35 7.40
CA GLU A 148 6.35 15.97 6.14
C GLU A 148 4.83 16.13 6.11
N LEU A 149 4.08 15.08 6.48
CA LEU A 149 2.62 15.10 6.57
C LEU A 149 2.13 16.19 7.53
N ALA A 150 2.67 16.22 8.76
CA ALA A 150 2.26 17.22 9.75
C ALA A 150 2.61 18.63 9.30
N ALA A 151 3.81 18.86 8.75
CA ALA A 151 4.30 20.19 8.41
C ALA A 151 3.62 20.81 7.18
N ARG A 152 3.27 19.98 6.18
CA ARG A 152 2.75 20.50 4.90
C ARG A 152 1.26 20.32 4.70
N HIS A 153 0.66 19.35 5.37
CA HIS A 153 -0.74 18.95 5.15
C HIS A 153 -1.57 18.97 6.45
N GLY A 154 -0.91 18.83 7.61
CA GLY A 154 -1.55 18.86 8.92
C GLY A 154 -1.98 20.26 9.37
N ARG A 155 -2.83 20.30 10.39
CA ARG A 155 -3.30 21.51 11.09
C ARG A 155 -2.77 21.60 12.51
N LEU A 156 -2.45 20.46 13.10
CA LEU A 156 -1.96 20.36 14.46
C LEU A 156 -0.42 20.28 14.47
N PRO A 157 0.20 20.73 15.56
CA PRO A 157 1.63 20.46 15.77
C PRO A 157 1.94 18.96 15.72
N LEU A 158 3.08 18.59 15.15
CA LEU A 158 3.54 17.19 15.09
C LEU A 158 3.49 16.50 16.46
N ALA A 159 3.86 17.22 17.52
CA ALA A 159 3.84 16.72 18.90
C ALA A 159 2.45 16.27 19.35
N ASP A 160 1.40 16.96 18.92
CA ASP A 160 0.02 16.57 19.22
C ASP A 160 -0.37 15.27 18.55
N SER A 161 0.01 15.09 17.29
CA SER A 161 -0.30 13.88 16.51
C SER A 161 0.53 12.67 16.96
N LEU A 162 1.75 12.87 17.49
CA LEU A 162 2.61 11.80 18.03
C LEU A 162 2.27 11.43 19.47
N ALA A 163 1.56 12.29 20.23
CA ALA A 163 1.27 12.06 21.65
C ALA A 163 0.59 10.71 21.96
N PRO A 164 -0.37 10.20 21.17
CA PRO A 164 -0.95 8.87 21.37
C PRO A 164 0.10 7.76 21.32
N ALA A 165 0.96 7.75 20.31
CA ALA A 165 2.01 6.74 20.13
C ALA A 165 3.06 6.80 21.24
N ILE A 166 3.46 8.00 21.67
CA ILE A 166 4.38 8.19 22.81
C ILE A 166 3.80 7.56 24.10
N ARG A 167 2.50 7.78 24.36
CA ARG A 167 1.83 7.15 25.51
C ARG A 167 1.78 5.63 25.36
N GLN A 168 1.40 5.11 24.20
CA GLN A 168 1.35 3.66 23.93
C GLN A 168 2.72 3.00 24.12
N ALA A 169 3.79 3.63 23.66
CA ALA A 169 5.15 3.12 23.86
C ALA A 169 5.57 3.13 25.33
N ARG A 170 5.26 4.20 26.07
CA ARG A 170 5.59 4.35 27.50
C ARG A 170 4.77 3.43 28.39
N ASP A 171 3.45 3.44 28.21
CA ASP A 171 2.52 2.72 29.08
C ASP A 171 2.36 1.26 28.66
N GLY A 172 2.74 0.93 27.45
CA GLY A 172 2.68 -0.39 26.84
C GLY A 172 1.35 -0.67 26.14
N PHE A 173 1.39 -1.59 25.19
CA PHE A 173 0.23 -2.17 24.49
C PHE A 173 0.04 -3.63 24.87
N ALA A 174 -1.17 -4.16 24.69
CA ALA A 174 -1.46 -5.55 24.99
C ALA A 174 -1.10 -6.45 23.80
N VAL A 175 -0.36 -7.51 24.07
CA VAL A 175 -0.09 -8.57 23.07
C VAL A 175 -1.40 -9.22 22.66
N ASP A 176 -1.63 -9.28 21.37
CA ASP A 176 -2.80 -9.91 20.76
C ASP A 176 -2.47 -11.20 19.99
N ARG A 177 -3.51 -11.84 19.42
CA ARG A 177 -3.34 -13.09 18.67
C ARG A 177 -2.47 -12.93 17.42
N LEU A 178 -2.52 -11.78 16.72
CA LEU A 178 -1.75 -11.54 15.51
C LEU A 178 -0.28 -11.31 15.85
N TYR A 179 0.00 -10.55 16.89
CA TYR A 179 1.37 -10.41 17.43
C TYR A 179 1.98 -11.78 17.68
N ARG A 180 1.27 -12.65 18.42
CA ARG A 180 1.76 -13.99 18.75
C ARG A 180 2.02 -14.86 17.51
N GLN A 181 1.11 -14.84 16.55
CA GLN A 181 1.26 -15.56 15.29
C GLN A 181 2.50 -15.10 14.52
N ARG A 182 2.71 -13.78 14.43
CA ARG A 182 3.84 -13.17 13.71
C ARG A 182 5.17 -13.38 14.46
N ALA A 183 5.16 -13.25 15.78
CA ALA A 183 6.33 -13.55 16.60
C ALA A 183 6.73 -15.03 16.51
N GLN A 184 5.77 -15.96 16.39
CA GLN A 184 6.07 -17.39 16.21
C GLN A 184 6.84 -17.64 14.91
N PHE A 185 6.46 -16.96 13.84
CA PHE A 185 7.15 -17.06 12.54
C PHE A 185 8.60 -16.54 12.61
N ARG A 186 8.89 -15.54 13.47
CA ARG A 186 10.21 -14.90 13.60
C ARG A 186 10.94 -15.24 14.88
N LEU A 187 10.46 -16.19 15.67
CA LEU A 187 10.96 -16.46 17.03
C LEU A 187 12.47 -16.73 17.08
N SER A 188 13.01 -17.50 16.14
CA SER A 188 14.46 -17.77 16.09
C SER A 188 15.24 -16.47 15.88
N ALA A 189 14.89 -15.69 14.87
CA ALA A 189 15.58 -14.45 14.56
C ALA A 189 15.49 -13.42 15.68
N LEU A 190 14.32 -13.32 16.35
CA LEU A 190 14.14 -12.44 17.51
C LEU A 190 14.99 -12.88 18.73
N ARG A 191 15.25 -14.18 18.89
CA ARG A 191 16.13 -14.70 19.96
C ARG A 191 17.60 -14.45 19.67
N ASP A 192 17.98 -14.42 18.41
CA ASP A 192 19.37 -14.25 17.99
C ASP A 192 19.87 -12.81 18.21
N ASP A 193 18.97 -11.81 18.28
CA ASP A 193 19.31 -10.44 18.65
C ASP A 193 18.89 -10.14 20.11
N PRO A 194 19.85 -9.92 21.03
CA PRO A 194 19.54 -9.71 22.45
C PRO A 194 18.60 -8.53 22.73
N GLU A 195 18.70 -7.46 21.95
CA GLU A 195 17.86 -6.27 22.15
C GLU A 195 16.43 -6.51 21.66
N SER A 196 16.24 -7.16 20.50
CA SER A 196 14.93 -7.55 20.02
C SER A 196 14.28 -8.59 20.94
N ALA A 197 15.05 -9.56 21.47
CA ALA A 197 14.56 -10.50 22.46
C ALA A 197 14.07 -9.77 23.73
N ARG A 198 14.83 -8.79 24.23
CA ARG A 198 14.46 -7.98 25.40
C ARG A 198 13.17 -7.18 25.18
N LEU A 199 13.01 -6.59 24.00
CA LEU A 199 11.87 -5.73 23.67
C LEU A 199 10.59 -6.52 23.37
N PHE A 200 10.69 -7.64 22.65
CA PHE A 200 9.55 -8.31 22.04
C PHE A 200 9.25 -9.70 22.59
N LEU A 201 10.14 -10.28 23.38
CA LEU A 201 9.93 -11.58 24.01
C LEU A 201 9.81 -11.47 25.53
N ALA A 202 9.36 -12.54 26.17
CA ALA A 202 9.28 -12.70 27.61
C ALA A 202 10.15 -13.89 27.99
N ASP A 203 11.31 -13.64 28.61
CA ASP A 203 12.27 -14.68 28.95
C ASP A 203 12.66 -15.55 27.73
N GLY A 204 12.81 -14.92 26.56
CA GLY A 204 13.12 -15.58 25.29
C GLY A 204 11.94 -16.31 24.63
N GLU A 205 10.72 -16.22 25.18
CA GLU A 205 9.52 -16.86 24.66
C GLU A 205 8.50 -15.82 24.19
N ILE A 206 7.53 -16.25 23.36
CA ILE A 206 6.45 -15.37 22.88
C ILE A 206 5.57 -14.97 24.05
N PRO A 207 5.37 -13.68 24.31
CA PRO A 207 4.54 -13.22 25.41
C PRO A 207 3.12 -13.77 25.34
N ALA A 208 2.53 -14.04 26.50
CA ALA A 208 1.12 -14.44 26.58
C ALA A 208 0.19 -13.32 26.06
N GLU A 209 -0.93 -13.69 25.49
CA GLU A 209 -1.96 -12.75 25.07
C GLU A 209 -2.44 -11.91 26.26
N GLY A 210 -2.63 -10.62 26.05
CA GLY A 210 -2.96 -9.65 27.11
C GLY A 210 -1.76 -9.13 27.91
N ARG A 211 -0.56 -9.73 27.82
CA ARG A 211 0.64 -9.16 28.44
C ARG A 211 0.95 -7.79 27.84
N ARG A 212 1.28 -6.82 28.69
CA ARG A 212 1.67 -5.49 28.22
C ARG A 212 3.16 -5.43 27.88
N LEU A 213 3.47 -5.03 26.67
CA LEU A 213 4.83 -4.72 26.22
C LEU A 213 5.05 -3.22 26.25
N ARG A 214 6.11 -2.78 26.89
CA ARG A 214 6.53 -1.39 27.00
C ARG A 214 7.80 -1.17 26.19
N GLN A 215 7.88 -0.01 25.56
CA GLN A 215 9.00 0.39 24.71
C GLN A 215 9.47 1.81 25.13
N PRO A 216 10.03 1.97 26.34
CA PRO A 216 10.38 3.30 26.87
C PRO A 216 11.41 4.02 25.99
N GLU A 217 12.41 3.32 25.44
CA GLU A 217 13.40 3.91 24.54
C GLU A 217 12.76 4.39 23.22
N LEU A 218 11.76 3.67 22.70
CA LEU A 218 10.99 4.10 21.55
C LEU A 218 10.13 5.34 21.85
N ALA A 219 9.58 5.42 23.08
CA ALA A 219 8.87 6.62 23.52
C ALA A 219 9.79 7.85 23.58
N GLU A 220 11.04 7.69 24.00
CA GLU A 220 12.06 8.75 23.96
C GLU A 220 12.39 9.16 22.52
N THR A 221 12.58 8.20 21.62
CA THR A 221 12.84 8.46 20.20
C THR A 221 11.67 9.20 19.54
N LEU A 222 10.42 8.80 19.82
CA LEU A 222 9.22 9.50 19.36
C LEU A 222 9.11 10.91 19.96
N GLN A 223 9.52 11.10 21.21
CA GLN A 223 9.56 12.41 21.86
C GLN A 223 10.58 13.35 21.18
N GLN A 224 11.80 12.85 20.87
CA GLN A 224 12.79 13.62 20.11
C GLN A 224 12.26 14.01 18.72
N LEU A 225 11.57 13.10 18.02
CA LEU A 225 10.93 13.39 16.75
C LEU A 225 9.85 14.47 16.91
N ALA A 226 9.04 14.41 17.97
CA ALA A 226 7.98 15.38 18.26
C ALA A 226 8.53 16.79 18.54
N GLU A 227 9.65 16.90 19.24
CA GLU A 227 10.26 18.15 19.66
C GLU A 227 11.14 18.79 18.58
N GLN A 228 11.88 17.99 17.82
CA GLN A 228 12.90 18.46 16.89
C GLN A 228 12.56 18.19 15.42
N GLY A 229 11.39 17.61 15.17
CA GLY A 229 11.02 17.21 13.81
C GLY A 229 12.04 16.23 13.23
N ARG A 230 12.37 16.42 11.96
CA ARG A 230 13.30 15.56 11.24
C ARG A 230 14.64 15.36 11.94
N GLU A 231 15.18 16.42 12.53
CA GLU A 231 16.49 16.39 13.21
C GLU A 231 16.48 15.45 14.42
N GLY A 232 15.34 15.27 15.09
CA GLY A 232 15.19 14.36 16.23
C GLY A 232 15.38 12.88 15.90
N PHE A 233 15.40 12.49 14.62
CA PHE A 233 15.65 11.11 14.19
C PHE A 233 16.88 10.98 13.27
N TYR A 234 17.06 11.91 12.31
CA TYR A 234 18.08 11.81 11.25
C TYR A 234 19.37 12.56 11.56
N ALA A 235 19.42 13.25 12.70
CA ALA A 235 20.61 13.93 13.22
C ALA A 235 20.72 13.75 14.75
N GLY A 236 21.82 14.22 15.33
CA GLY A 236 22.04 14.23 16.77
C GLY A 236 22.06 12.83 17.42
N PRO A 237 21.71 12.75 18.73
CA PRO A 237 21.98 11.55 19.53
C PRO A 237 21.27 10.28 19.05
N VAL A 238 20.04 10.39 18.49
CA VAL A 238 19.30 9.23 17.95
C VAL A 238 20.02 8.69 16.73
N ALA A 239 20.35 9.56 15.77
CA ALA A 239 21.06 9.17 14.55
C ALA A 239 22.44 8.57 14.86
N GLU A 240 23.19 9.16 15.81
CA GLU A 240 24.48 8.65 16.23
C GLU A 240 24.39 7.23 16.80
N ARG A 241 23.40 6.96 17.68
CA ARG A 241 23.15 5.61 18.22
C ARG A 241 22.72 4.64 17.13
N LEU A 242 21.84 5.05 16.21
CA LEU A 242 21.39 4.21 15.09
C LEU A 242 22.58 3.76 14.24
N VAL A 243 23.43 4.71 13.81
CA VAL A 243 24.62 4.38 13.01
C VAL A 243 25.62 3.53 13.79
N ALA A 244 25.89 3.86 15.03
CA ALA A 244 26.83 3.11 15.87
C ALA A 244 26.36 1.67 16.10
N GLY A 245 25.08 1.47 16.44
CA GLY A 245 24.49 0.14 16.68
C GLY A 245 24.47 -0.71 15.42
N VAL A 246 24.05 -0.15 14.28
CA VAL A 246 24.06 -0.84 12.99
C VAL A 246 25.48 -1.28 12.60
N ARG A 247 26.46 -0.40 12.74
CA ARG A 247 27.88 -0.72 12.44
C ARG A 247 28.46 -1.77 13.38
N ALA A 248 28.18 -1.67 14.67
CA ALA A 248 28.65 -2.64 15.66
C ALA A 248 28.10 -4.06 15.36
N ALA A 249 26.91 -4.16 14.76
CA ALA A 249 26.29 -5.41 14.33
C ALA A 249 26.63 -5.83 12.88
N GLY A 250 27.62 -5.20 12.23
CA GLY A 250 28.08 -5.57 10.90
C GLY A 250 27.30 -4.94 9.74
N GLY A 251 26.37 -4.01 10.01
CA GLY A 251 25.71 -3.22 8.98
C GLY A 251 26.58 -2.09 8.42
N ILE A 252 26.10 -1.42 7.37
CA ILE A 252 26.92 -0.52 6.55
C ILE A 252 26.46 0.95 6.55
N TRP A 253 25.59 1.33 7.50
CA TRP A 253 25.09 2.71 7.59
C TRP A 253 26.19 3.72 7.90
N SER A 254 26.00 4.94 7.43
CA SER A 254 26.83 6.11 7.75
C SER A 254 25.95 7.27 8.25
N PRO A 255 26.51 8.26 8.94
CA PRO A 255 25.76 9.48 9.29
C PRO A 255 25.21 10.19 8.06
N GLU A 256 25.90 10.12 6.93
CA GLU A 256 25.48 10.70 5.67
C GLU A 256 24.22 10.04 5.08
N ASP A 257 24.05 8.74 5.27
CA ASP A 257 22.84 8.00 4.87
C ASP A 257 21.58 8.60 5.51
N LEU A 258 21.61 8.80 6.82
CA LEU A 258 20.52 9.41 7.56
C LEU A 258 20.34 10.89 7.18
N ALA A 259 21.43 11.66 7.15
CA ALA A 259 21.38 13.08 6.82
C ALA A 259 20.81 13.36 5.42
N ARG A 260 21.04 12.47 4.46
CA ARG A 260 20.57 12.61 3.07
C ARG A 260 19.17 12.04 2.83
N TYR A 261 18.61 11.28 3.74
CA TYR A 261 17.27 10.72 3.50
C TYR A 261 16.23 11.84 3.34
N ARG A 262 15.37 11.73 2.35
CA ARG A 262 14.21 12.64 2.11
C ARG A 262 13.04 11.83 1.59
N VAL A 263 11.85 12.20 2.01
CA VAL A 263 10.60 11.81 1.34
C VAL A 263 10.59 12.44 -0.05
N VAL A 264 10.07 11.72 -1.03
CA VAL A 264 9.89 12.25 -2.39
C VAL A 264 8.40 12.38 -2.67
N GLU A 265 7.94 13.58 -3.00
CA GLU A 265 6.61 13.77 -3.54
C GLU A 265 6.64 13.39 -5.03
N ARG A 266 5.78 12.42 -5.42
CA ARG A 266 5.64 11.95 -6.80
C ARG A 266 4.23 12.23 -7.29
N GLU A 267 4.09 12.38 -8.61
CA GLU A 267 2.76 12.38 -9.22
C GLU A 267 2.16 10.98 -9.08
N PRO A 268 0.94 10.84 -8.53
CA PRO A 268 0.30 9.53 -8.44
C PRO A 268 0.00 8.97 -9.83
N LEU A 269 -0.02 7.64 -9.93
CA LEU A 269 -0.52 6.96 -11.12
C LEU A 269 -1.99 7.29 -11.31
N ARG A 270 -2.38 7.75 -12.50
CA ARG A 270 -3.77 8.05 -12.84
C ARG A 270 -4.19 7.31 -14.10
N VAL A 271 -5.26 6.53 -14.02
CA VAL A 271 -5.77 5.72 -15.13
C VAL A 271 -7.29 5.85 -15.21
N ALA A 272 -7.77 6.32 -16.35
CA ALA A 272 -9.20 6.36 -16.62
C ALA A 272 -9.76 4.94 -16.76
N LEU A 273 -10.85 4.67 -16.09
CA LEU A 273 -11.63 3.44 -16.17
C LEU A 273 -13.00 3.71 -16.80
N ALA A 274 -13.73 2.63 -17.08
CA ALA A 274 -15.11 2.72 -17.56
C ALA A 274 -16.01 3.51 -16.57
N GLU A 275 -17.14 4.00 -17.07
CA GLU A 275 -18.16 4.73 -16.31
C GLU A 275 -17.62 6.01 -15.62
N SER A 276 -16.69 6.72 -16.28
CA SER A 276 -16.09 7.97 -15.82
C SER A 276 -15.44 7.87 -14.43
N ARG A 277 -14.91 6.71 -14.10
CA ARG A 277 -14.08 6.50 -12.91
C ARG A 277 -12.61 6.69 -13.24
N GLU A 278 -11.85 7.07 -12.25
CA GLU A 278 -10.40 7.16 -12.35
C GLU A 278 -9.76 6.33 -11.21
N LEU A 279 -8.82 5.48 -11.58
CA LEU A 279 -7.92 4.84 -10.64
C LEU A 279 -6.76 5.78 -10.35
N ILE A 280 -6.54 6.06 -9.07
CA ILE A 280 -5.43 6.86 -8.58
C ILE A 280 -4.65 5.97 -7.62
N GLY A 281 -3.39 5.71 -7.91
CA GLY A 281 -2.61 4.71 -7.20
C GLY A 281 -1.12 5.01 -7.11
N ALA A 282 -0.39 4.05 -6.58
CA ALA A 282 1.05 4.16 -6.38
C ALA A 282 1.83 4.10 -7.71
N PRO A 283 2.64 5.11 -8.02
CA PRO A 283 3.62 5.06 -9.11
C PRO A 283 4.89 4.30 -8.67
N PRO A 284 5.87 4.03 -9.55
CA PRO A 284 7.18 3.56 -9.13
C PRO A 284 7.81 4.48 -8.05
N PRO A 285 8.50 3.91 -7.04
CA PRO A 285 9.03 2.55 -6.96
C PRO A 285 8.03 1.48 -6.49
N SER A 286 6.73 1.69 -6.60
CA SER A 286 5.77 0.60 -6.51
C SER A 286 5.39 0.08 -7.91
N ALA A 287 5.42 -1.23 -8.08
CA ALA A 287 4.84 -1.91 -9.23
C ALA A 287 3.34 -2.19 -9.04
N GLY A 288 2.83 -2.05 -7.80
CA GLY A 288 1.50 -2.51 -7.45
C GLY A 288 0.38 -1.74 -8.14
N GLY A 289 0.49 -0.41 -8.22
CA GLY A 289 -0.50 0.40 -8.94
C GLY A 289 -0.54 0.09 -10.44
N ILE A 290 0.63 -0.17 -11.05
CA ILE A 290 0.73 -0.54 -12.47
C ILE A 290 0.13 -1.93 -12.69
N ALA A 291 0.44 -2.91 -11.83
CA ALA A 291 -0.11 -4.26 -11.93
C ALA A 291 -1.65 -4.26 -11.80
N LEU A 292 -2.19 -3.45 -10.88
CA LEU A 292 -3.62 -3.26 -10.71
C LEU A 292 -4.25 -2.63 -11.98
N ALA A 293 -3.67 -1.54 -12.48
CA ALA A 293 -4.16 -0.85 -13.66
C ALA A 293 -4.09 -1.72 -14.93
N GLN A 294 -2.99 -2.46 -15.13
CA GLN A 294 -2.87 -3.41 -16.24
C GLN A 294 -3.92 -4.52 -16.15
N SER A 295 -4.11 -5.07 -14.94
CA SER A 295 -5.10 -6.15 -14.75
C SER A 295 -6.52 -5.67 -15.05
N LEU A 296 -6.90 -4.50 -14.56
CA LEU A 296 -8.20 -3.90 -14.87
C LEU A 296 -8.34 -3.59 -16.36
N GLY A 297 -7.33 -3.00 -16.99
CA GLY A 297 -7.36 -2.66 -18.42
C GLY A 297 -7.42 -3.89 -19.33
N MET A 298 -6.82 -5.03 -18.95
CA MET A 298 -7.02 -6.31 -19.65
C MET A 298 -8.41 -6.88 -19.42
N LEU A 299 -8.93 -6.83 -18.19
CA LEU A 299 -10.27 -7.30 -17.86
C LEU A 299 -11.35 -6.53 -18.61
N GLU A 300 -11.20 -5.22 -18.82
CA GLU A 300 -12.13 -4.42 -19.64
C GLU A 300 -12.23 -4.89 -21.10
N GLN A 301 -11.26 -5.64 -21.62
CA GLN A 301 -11.29 -6.24 -22.96
C GLN A 301 -11.95 -7.64 -22.97
N LEU A 302 -12.28 -8.20 -21.81
CA LEU A 302 -12.78 -9.56 -21.62
C LEU A 302 -14.21 -9.53 -21.07
N PRO A 303 -15.05 -10.55 -21.35
CA PRO A 303 -16.42 -10.58 -20.85
C PRO A 303 -16.51 -11.06 -19.40
N TRP A 304 -15.65 -10.53 -18.52
CA TRP A 304 -15.51 -11.01 -17.14
C TRP A 304 -16.76 -10.80 -16.27
N ARG A 305 -17.55 -9.76 -16.56
CA ARG A 305 -18.79 -9.47 -15.79
C ARG A 305 -19.90 -10.49 -16.06
N ALA A 306 -19.96 -11.02 -17.28
CA ALA A 306 -20.93 -12.04 -17.66
C ALA A 306 -20.43 -13.48 -17.43
N ALA A 307 -19.19 -13.64 -17.00
CA ALA A 307 -18.55 -14.93 -16.76
C ALA A 307 -19.05 -15.58 -15.47
N ASP A 308 -19.13 -16.91 -15.44
CA ASP A 308 -19.27 -17.66 -14.20
C ASP A 308 -18.03 -17.53 -13.32
N ARG A 309 -18.07 -18.09 -12.10
CA ARG A 309 -16.99 -17.94 -11.12
C ARG A 309 -15.64 -18.48 -11.60
N VAL A 310 -15.65 -19.64 -12.27
CA VAL A 310 -14.42 -20.29 -12.78
C VAL A 310 -13.84 -19.49 -13.93
N GLN A 311 -14.66 -19.06 -14.88
CA GLN A 311 -14.24 -18.25 -16.02
C GLN A 311 -13.75 -16.88 -15.57
N ARG A 312 -14.41 -16.28 -14.58
CA ARG A 312 -13.96 -15.01 -13.97
C ARG A 312 -12.60 -15.18 -13.29
N ALA A 313 -12.42 -16.22 -12.49
CA ALA A 313 -11.14 -16.51 -11.85
C ALA A 313 -10.03 -16.75 -12.89
N HIS A 314 -10.34 -17.48 -13.96
CA HIS A 314 -9.43 -17.67 -15.09
C HIS A 314 -8.98 -16.33 -15.68
N TYR A 315 -9.88 -15.42 -16.01
CA TYR A 315 -9.52 -14.11 -16.56
C TYR A 315 -8.69 -13.26 -15.59
N VAL A 316 -9.03 -13.24 -14.30
CA VAL A 316 -8.29 -12.54 -13.26
C VAL A 316 -6.86 -13.09 -13.13
N VAL A 317 -6.72 -14.41 -13.08
CA VAL A 317 -5.43 -15.10 -12.97
C VAL A 317 -4.54 -14.82 -14.19
N GLU A 318 -5.11 -14.88 -15.39
CA GLU A 318 -4.38 -14.60 -16.63
C GLU A 318 -3.95 -13.13 -16.74
N ALA A 319 -4.78 -12.20 -16.27
CA ALA A 319 -4.43 -10.79 -16.20
C ALA A 319 -3.29 -10.55 -15.19
N LEU A 320 -3.40 -11.10 -13.97
CA LEU A 320 -2.34 -11.03 -12.95
C LEU A 320 -1.03 -11.64 -13.45
N ARG A 321 -1.07 -12.82 -14.07
CA ARG A 321 0.11 -13.48 -14.66
C ARG A 321 0.90 -12.54 -15.57
N ARG A 322 0.22 -11.82 -16.46
CA ARG A 322 0.84 -10.88 -17.41
C ARG A 322 1.35 -9.62 -16.73
N ALA A 323 0.57 -9.06 -15.82
CA ALA A 323 0.97 -7.88 -15.06
C ALA A 323 2.20 -8.15 -14.18
N PHE A 324 2.26 -9.32 -13.53
CA PHE A 324 3.41 -9.69 -12.71
C PHE A 324 4.66 -10.04 -13.53
N ARG A 325 4.48 -10.54 -14.75
CA ARG A 325 5.61 -10.66 -15.68
C ARG A 325 6.22 -9.28 -15.98
N ASP A 326 5.38 -8.29 -16.28
CA ASP A 326 5.81 -6.94 -16.64
C ASP A 326 6.43 -6.18 -15.46
N ARG A 327 6.11 -6.56 -14.21
CA ARG A 327 6.72 -6.03 -12.99
C ARG A 327 8.25 -6.02 -13.04
N SER A 328 8.85 -7.01 -13.69
CA SER A 328 10.31 -7.11 -13.83
C SER A 328 10.97 -5.95 -14.59
N LEU A 329 10.18 -5.14 -15.28
CA LEU A 329 10.65 -3.97 -16.06
C LEU A 329 10.73 -2.71 -15.19
N LEU A 330 10.26 -2.77 -13.93
CA LEU A 330 10.10 -1.62 -13.05
C LEU A 330 11.18 -1.58 -11.96
N GLY A 331 11.47 -0.39 -11.49
CA GLY A 331 12.41 -0.11 -10.42
C GLY A 331 12.28 1.32 -9.91
N ASP A 332 13.25 1.76 -9.10
CA ASP A 332 13.30 3.13 -8.60
C ASP A 332 13.40 4.13 -9.77
N PRO A 333 12.43 5.05 -9.94
CA PRO A 333 12.42 5.99 -11.05
C PRO A 333 13.56 7.01 -11.02
N ASP A 334 14.24 7.16 -9.88
CA ASP A 334 15.43 8.02 -9.77
C ASP A 334 16.67 7.32 -10.37
N PHE A 335 16.60 6.03 -10.68
CA PHE A 335 17.69 5.19 -11.20
C PHE A 335 17.40 4.55 -12.55
N VAL A 336 16.13 4.26 -12.87
CA VAL A 336 15.75 3.56 -14.09
C VAL A 336 14.54 4.21 -14.77
N ALA A 337 14.54 4.20 -16.09
CA ALA A 337 13.40 4.63 -16.87
C ALA A 337 12.32 3.54 -16.85
N ASN A 338 11.24 3.78 -16.12
CA ASN A 338 10.11 2.87 -16.05
C ASN A 338 9.21 3.03 -17.28
N PRO A 339 8.90 1.98 -18.05
CA PRO A 339 8.10 2.08 -19.27
C PRO A 339 6.58 2.17 -19.00
N VAL A 340 6.15 3.00 -18.03
CA VAL A 340 4.77 3.06 -17.53
C VAL A 340 3.77 3.35 -18.64
N GLU A 341 4.03 4.35 -19.49
CA GLU A 341 3.15 4.71 -20.60
C GLU A 341 2.94 3.54 -21.57
N ARG A 342 3.99 2.80 -21.89
CA ARG A 342 3.91 1.60 -22.73
C ARG A 342 3.09 0.50 -22.08
N LEU A 343 3.34 0.24 -20.80
CA LEU A 343 2.68 -0.83 -20.05
C LEU A 343 1.18 -0.59 -19.86
N LEU A 344 0.76 0.66 -19.85
CA LEU A 344 -0.64 1.06 -19.72
C LEU A 344 -1.28 1.52 -21.05
N ALA A 345 -0.54 1.44 -22.16
CA ALA A 345 -1.06 1.81 -23.46
C ALA A 345 -2.26 0.91 -23.84
N PRO A 346 -3.41 1.48 -24.30
CA PRO A 346 -4.59 0.68 -24.65
C PRO A 346 -4.31 -0.39 -25.72
N ALA A 347 -3.38 -0.14 -26.63
CA ALA A 347 -2.98 -1.12 -27.65
C ALA A 347 -2.28 -2.33 -27.02
N TYR A 348 -1.37 -2.08 -26.09
CA TYR A 348 -0.65 -3.13 -25.38
C TYR A 348 -1.57 -3.96 -24.48
N LEU A 349 -2.50 -3.31 -23.77
CA LEU A 349 -3.49 -4.02 -22.93
C LEU A 349 -4.42 -4.90 -23.77
N ARG A 350 -4.84 -4.43 -24.96
CA ARG A 350 -5.60 -5.26 -25.90
C ARG A 350 -4.80 -6.44 -26.43
N GLU A 351 -3.52 -6.25 -26.76
CA GLU A 351 -2.63 -7.34 -27.18
C GLU A 351 -2.49 -8.40 -26.09
N LEU A 352 -2.23 -8.00 -24.84
CA LEU A 352 -2.13 -8.91 -23.70
C LEU A 352 -3.44 -9.68 -23.47
N ALA A 353 -4.58 -9.00 -23.54
CA ALA A 353 -5.90 -9.62 -23.38
C ALA A 353 -6.24 -10.59 -24.51
N ALA A 354 -5.91 -10.24 -25.76
CA ALA A 354 -6.12 -11.10 -26.94
C ALA A 354 -5.26 -12.39 -26.88
N GLY A 355 -4.15 -12.36 -26.16
CA GLY A 355 -3.32 -13.52 -25.89
C GLY A 355 -3.85 -14.49 -24.82
N ILE A 356 -5.01 -14.22 -24.22
CA ILE A 356 -5.66 -15.06 -23.22
C ILE A 356 -6.57 -16.07 -23.94
N ASP A 357 -6.22 -17.35 -23.87
CA ASP A 357 -7.11 -18.44 -24.33
C ASP A 357 -8.27 -18.57 -23.32
N PRO A 358 -9.55 -18.45 -23.71
CA PRO A 358 -10.64 -18.47 -22.75
C PRO A 358 -10.87 -19.86 -22.07
N GLN A 359 -10.25 -20.92 -22.57
CA GLN A 359 -10.48 -22.29 -22.07
C GLN A 359 -9.23 -22.93 -21.45
N ARG A 360 -8.06 -22.34 -21.62
CA ARG A 360 -6.79 -22.94 -21.18
C ARG A 360 -5.91 -21.94 -20.44
N ALA A 361 -5.26 -22.44 -19.41
CA ALA A 361 -4.20 -21.68 -18.73
C ALA A 361 -3.03 -21.42 -19.68
N THR A 362 -2.49 -20.20 -19.66
CA THR A 362 -1.24 -19.87 -20.33
C THR A 362 -0.08 -20.35 -19.45
N PRO A 363 0.74 -21.33 -19.85
CA PRO A 363 1.94 -21.66 -19.09
C PRO A 363 2.86 -20.45 -18.98
N SER A 364 3.31 -20.10 -17.77
CA SER A 364 4.20 -18.94 -17.58
C SER A 364 5.48 -19.03 -18.42
N ALA A 365 6.00 -20.24 -18.65
CA ALA A 365 7.17 -20.48 -19.49
C ALA A 365 6.95 -20.19 -20.99
N SER A 366 5.69 -20.09 -21.45
CA SER A 366 5.36 -19.73 -22.84
C SER A 366 5.32 -18.21 -23.09
N LEU A 367 5.31 -17.42 -22.03
CA LEU A 367 5.41 -15.97 -22.09
C LEU A 367 6.89 -15.54 -22.20
N PRO A 368 7.18 -14.35 -22.73
CA PRO A 368 8.53 -13.81 -22.69
C PRO A 368 9.10 -13.88 -21.27
N PRO A 369 10.34 -14.39 -21.10
CA PRO A 369 10.88 -14.68 -19.79
C PRO A 369 11.03 -13.41 -18.93
N ALA A 370 10.72 -13.55 -17.65
CA ALA A 370 10.95 -12.55 -16.62
C ALA A 370 11.44 -13.22 -15.35
N PRO A 371 12.20 -12.52 -14.49
CA PRO A 371 12.68 -13.09 -13.23
C PRO A 371 11.55 -13.50 -12.30
N ALA A 372 11.78 -14.54 -11.50
CA ALA A 372 10.94 -14.85 -10.37
C ALA A 372 11.12 -13.77 -9.30
N TRP A 373 10.04 -13.45 -8.61
CA TRP A 373 10.01 -12.43 -7.59
C TRP A 373 9.60 -13.02 -6.24
N ARG A 374 10.25 -12.56 -5.19
CA ARG A 374 9.80 -12.76 -3.81
C ARG A 374 9.82 -11.42 -3.12
N GLU A 375 8.83 -11.15 -2.32
CA GLU A 375 8.66 -9.95 -1.51
C GLU A 375 8.16 -10.37 -0.13
N GLY A 376 8.52 -9.64 0.92
CA GLY A 376 8.03 -9.87 2.26
C GLY A 376 6.50 -9.87 2.31
N GLU A 377 5.92 -10.69 3.19
CA GLU A 377 4.47 -10.91 3.24
C GLU A 377 3.73 -10.00 4.23
N HIS A 378 4.45 -9.10 4.92
CA HIS A 378 3.91 -8.37 6.07
C HIS A 378 4.14 -6.87 5.95
N THR A 379 3.04 -6.15 6.09
CA THR A 379 2.85 -4.73 5.86
C THR A 379 1.66 -4.33 6.72
N THR A 380 1.34 -3.08 6.83
CA THR A 380 0.06 -2.62 7.39
C THR A 380 -0.57 -1.57 6.47
N HIS A 381 -1.88 -1.44 6.51
CA HIS A 381 -2.62 -0.46 5.71
C HIS A 381 -3.72 0.19 6.52
N PHE A 382 -3.95 1.48 6.28
CA PHE A 382 -5.10 2.20 6.80
C PHE A 382 -5.63 3.24 5.81
N ALA A 383 -6.89 3.61 5.97
CA ALA A 383 -7.52 4.69 5.23
C ALA A 383 -8.26 5.64 6.18
N VAL A 384 -8.19 6.94 5.89
CA VAL A 384 -8.86 8.02 6.63
C VAL A 384 -9.56 8.93 5.64
N LEU A 385 -10.75 9.38 6.00
CA LEU A 385 -11.50 10.45 5.34
C LEU A 385 -11.98 11.41 6.44
N ASP A 386 -11.67 12.70 6.33
CA ASP A 386 -12.23 13.70 7.24
C ASP A 386 -13.58 14.28 6.73
N ALA A 387 -14.21 15.09 7.58
CA ALA A 387 -15.50 15.69 7.24
C ALA A 387 -15.42 16.82 6.19
N GLU A 388 -14.23 17.20 5.77
CA GLU A 388 -14.00 18.19 4.71
C GLU A 388 -13.74 17.53 3.36
N GLY A 389 -13.51 16.22 3.32
CA GLY A 389 -13.22 15.45 2.12
C GLY A 389 -11.75 15.19 1.87
N ASN A 390 -10.83 15.61 2.78
CA ASN A 390 -9.46 15.17 2.70
C ASN A 390 -9.37 13.69 3.02
N ALA A 391 -8.56 12.95 2.28
CA ALA A 391 -8.40 11.52 2.50
C ALA A 391 -6.95 11.07 2.40
N VAL A 392 -6.63 10.01 3.15
CA VAL A 392 -5.33 9.33 3.11
C VAL A 392 -5.57 7.83 2.96
N ALA A 393 -4.88 7.21 2.01
CA ALA A 393 -4.68 5.77 1.95
C ALA A 393 -3.19 5.50 2.13
N ALA A 394 -2.79 4.81 3.19
CA ALA A 394 -1.38 4.61 3.50
C ALA A 394 -1.05 3.13 3.71
N THR A 395 0.02 2.69 3.08
CA THR A 395 0.58 1.34 3.26
C THR A 395 2.01 1.46 3.76
N LEU A 396 2.25 0.89 4.95
CA LEU A 396 3.51 0.99 5.68
C LEU A 396 4.13 -0.40 5.82
N SER A 397 5.45 -0.48 5.85
CA SER A 397 6.17 -1.76 5.93
C SER A 397 7.46 -1.65 6.72
N ILE A 398 7.92 -2.80 7.17
CA ILE A 398 9.28 -3.14 7.56
C ILE A 398 9.72 -4.45 6.86
N ASN A 399 9.01 -4.86 5.82
CA ASN A 399 9.11 -6.05 4.98
C ASN A 399 8.66 -7.35 5.68
N LEU A 400 9.51 -8.12 6.32
CA LEU A 400 9.12 -9.31 7.09
C LEU A 400 8.51 -8.94 8.45
N PRO A 401 7.76 -9.85 9.12
CA PRO A 401 7.34 -9.60 10.50
C PRO A 401 8.54 -9.30 11.38
N PHE A 402 8.48 -8.22 12.13
CA PHE A 402 9.60 -7.72 12.94
C PHE A 402 10.85 -7.38 12.09
N GLY A 403 10.69 -7.08 10.82
CA GLY A 403 11.77 -6.63 9.92
C GLY A 403 12.99 -7.52 9.96
N ALA A 404 14.17 -6.90 10.07
CA ALA A 404 15.46 -7.58 10.23
C ALA A 404 15.60 -8.36 11.56
N ALA A 405 14.58 -8.38 12.40
CA ALA A 405 14.63 -8.87 13.78
C ALA A 405 15.80 -8.27 14.59
N PHE A 406 16.27 -7.10 14.19
CA PHE A 406 17.37 -6.36 14.79
C PHE A 406 16.89 -5.01 15.32
N SER A 407 17.05 -4.79 16.61
CA SER A 407 16.72 -3.55 17.29
C SER A 407 18.00 -2.82 17.72
N VAL A 408 18.03 -1.49 17.51
CA VAL A 408 19.20 -0.72 17.88
C VAL A 408 19.16 -0.36 19.36
N PRO A 409 20.12 -0.81 20.17
CA PRO A 409 20.14 -0.57 21.62
C PRO A 409 20.04 0.91 21.98
N GLY A 410 19.22 1.22 22.98
CA GLY A 410 19.02 2.57 23.52
C GLY A 410 18.24 3.53 22.60
N THR A 411 17.61 3.01 21.54
CA THR A 411 16.71 3.77 20.65
C THR A 411 15.31 3.21 20.63
N GLY A 412 15.14 1.92 20.94
CA GLY A 412 13.89 1.18 20.80
C GLY A 412 13.47 0.97 19.35
N VAL A 413 14.30 1.34 18.36
CA VAL A 413 13.98 1.25 16.93
C VAL A 413 14.30 -0.15 16.42
N LEU A 414 13.26 -0.87 16.03
CA LEU A 414 13.33 -2.10 15.27
C LEU A 414 13.53 -1.74 13.79
N LEU A 415 14.55 -2.33 13.14
CA LEU A 415 14.87 -2.01 11.75
C LEU A 415 14.17 -2.94 10.75
N ASN A 416 13.91 -2.39 9.59
CA ASN A 416 13.39 -3.09 8.43
C ASN A 416 14.41 -4.08 7.83
N ASP A 417 13.94 -5.00 7.03
CA ASP A 417 14.74 -5.84 6.13
C ASP A 417 14.40 -5.56 4.65
N GLU A 418 14.15 -4.29 4.31
CA GLU A 418 13.71 -3.90 2.96
C GLU A 418 14.79 -4.08 1.89
N MET A 419 16.03 -4.32 2.27
CA MET A 419 17.08 -4.69 1.32
C MET A 419 16.81 -6.05 0.65
N ASP A 420 15.98 -6.93 1.24
CA ASP A 420 15.57 -8.21 0.65
C ASP A 420 14.66 -8.04 -0.58
N ASP A 421 14.04 -6.86 -0.73
CA ASP A 421 13.21 -6.52 -1.89
C ASP A 421 14.02 -6.17 -3.15
N PHE A 422 15.34 -6.02 -3.05
CA PHE A 422 16.20 -5.95 -4.22
C PHE A 422 16.47 -7.32 -4.86
N ALA A 423 16.83 -7.32 -6.12
CA ALA A 423 17.38 -8.49 -6.79
C ALA A 423 18.80 -8.78 -6.25
N ALA A 424 18.92 -9.83 -5.44
CA ALA A 424 20.16 -10.14 -4.71
C ALA A 424 21.29 -10.68 -5.61
N ASP A 425 20.96 -11.26 -6.77
CA ASP A 425 21.96 -11.85 -7.68
C ASP A 425 21.53 -11.67 -9.14
N LEU A 426 22.32 -10.88 -9.86
CA LEU A 426 22.12 -10.63 -11.30
C LEU A 426 22.79 -11.71 -12.18
N GLN A 427 23.62 -12.59 -11.61
CA GLN A 427 24.41 -13.59 -12.35
C GLN A 427 23.83 -14.99 -12.22
N SER A 428 23.09 -15.31 -11.16
CA SER A 428 22.43 -16.60 -11.05
C SER A 428 21.10 -16.58 -11.81
N ALA A 429 21.00 -17.48 -12.79
CA ALA A 429 19.68 -17.91 -13.22
C ALA A 429 19.02 -18.62 -12.02
N ASN A 430 17.77 -18.23 -11.67
CA ASN A 430 17.01 -18.99 -10.70
C ASN A 430 16.76 -20.42 -11.23
N ALA A 431 16.13 -21.30 -10.41
CA ALA A 431 15.79 -22.67 -10.80
C ALA A 431 14.98 -22.78 -12.12
N TYR A 432 14.54 -21.65 -12.69
CA TYR A 432 13.79 -21.53 -13.95
C TYR A 432 14.62 -20.88 -15.07
N GLN A 433 15.93 -20.72 -14.91
CA GLN A 433 16.84 -20.09 -15.88
C GLN A 433 16.49 -18.63 -16.22
N LEU A 434 15.79 -17.92 -15.32
CA LEU A 434 15.42 -16.53 -15.50
C LEU A 434 16.45 -15.63 -14.81
N ALA A 435 17.00 -14.67 -15.54
CA ALA A 435 17.91 -13.67 -15.00
C ALA A 435 17.18 -12.75 -14.02
N ALA A 436 17.85 -12.31 -12.95
CA ALA A 436 17.33 -11.29 -12.05
C ALA A 436 17.09 -9.97 -12.80
N SER A 437 16.11 -9.16 -12.34
CA SER A 437 15.81 -7.88 -12.96
C SER A 437 16.90 -6.84 -12.73
N PRO A 438 17.62 -6.37 -13.76
CA PRO A 438 18.59 -5.29 -13.60
C PRO A 438 17.94 -3.98 -13.12
N ALA A 439 16.65 -3.77 -13.43
CA ALA A 439 15.92 -2.58 -13.01
C ALA A 439 15.83 -2.46 -11.48
N ASN A 440 15.83 -3.60 -10.76
CA ASN A 440 15.76 -3.65 -9.30
C ASN A 440 17.04 -4.19 -8.64
N ALA A 441 18.20 -4.07 -9.29
CA ALA A 441 19.49 -4.41 -8.70
C ALA A 441 19.82 -3.48 -7.53
N VAL A 442 20.55 -4.00 -6.52
CA VAL A 442 21.07 -3.21 -5.40
C VAL A 442 22.01 -2.13 -5.93
N ALA A 443 21.79 -0.89 -5.49
CA ALA A 443 22.68 0.24 -5.77
C ALA A 443 22.66 1.26 -4.62
N ALA A 444 23.74 1.99 -4.43
CA ALA A 444 23.87 3.01 -3.41
C ALA A 444 22.74 4.05 -3.47
N GLY A 445 22.02 4.23 -2.39
CA GLY A 445 20.95 5.23 -2.27
C GLY A 445 19.66 4.94 -3.06
N LYS A 446 19.55 3.77 -3.69
CA LYS A 446 18.38 3.34 -4.45
C LYS A 446 17.26 2.82 -3.52
N ARG A 447 16.01 3.00 -3.92
CA ARG A 447 14.84 2.41 -3.27
C ARG A 447 14.53 1.04 -3.87
N PRO A 448 14.26 0.01 -3.06
CA PRO A 448 13.82 -1.28 -3.60
C PRO A 448 12.40 -1.18 -4.17
N LEU A 449 12.13 -1.95 -5.21
CA LEU A 449 10.80 -2.05 -5.82
C LEU A 449 9.81 -2.65 -4.81
N SER A 450 8.59 -2.12 -4.78
CA SER A 450 7.52 -2.53 -3.87
C SER A 450 6.26 -2.99 -4.61
N SER A 451 5.40 -3.76 -3.94
CA SER A 451 4.03 -4.06 -4.38
C SER A 451 2.95 -3.36 -3.57
N MET A 452 3.29 -2.52 -2.62
CA MET A 452 2.32 -1.73 -1.83
C MET A 452 1.47 -0.85 -2.75
N SER A 453 0.15 -0.97 -2.64
CA SER A 453 -0.82 -0.39 -3.58
C SER A 453 -1.91 0.40 -2.86
N PRO A 454 -1.60 1.46 -2.12
CA PRO A 454 -2.64 2.37 -1.68
C PRO A 454 -3.35 2.93 -2.91
N THR A 455 -4.69 2.85 -2.93
CA THR A 455 -5.47 3.12 -4.15
C THR A 455 -6.73 3.89 -3.80
N PHE A 456 -7.04 4.92 -4.61
CA PHE A 456 -8.37 5.51 -4.71
C PHE A 456 -9.01 5.16 -6.05
N LEU A 457 -10.32 4.93 -6.03
CA LEU A 457 -11.19 5.03 -7.19
C LEU A 457 -12.04 6.27 -7.03
N ASP A 458 -11.92 7.22 -7.93
CA ASP A 458 -12.63 8.50 -7.87
C ASP A 458 -13.51 8.71 -9.08
N SER A 459 -14.66 9.35 -8.85
CA SER A 459 -15.59 9.82 -9.87
C SER A 459 -16.33 11.06 -9.37
N SER A 460 -17.14 11.69 -10.20
CA SER A 460 -18.00 12.78 -9.77
C SER A 460 -19.03 12.38 -8.71
N GLY A 461 -19.37 11.11 -8.61
CA GLY A 461 -20.39 10.60 -7.69
C GLY A 461 -19.85 9.90 -6.45
N GLU A 462 -18.61 9.46 -6.45
CA GLU A 462 -18.11 8.58 -5.40
C GLU A 462 -16.59 8.60 -5.29
N LEU A 463 -16.08 8.44 -4.07
CA LEU A 463 -14.69 8.12 -3.75
C LEU A 463 -14.66 6.80 -3.01
N ALA A 464 -13.79 5.87 -3.42
CA ALA A 464 -13.48 4.65 -2.67
C ALA A 464 -11.98 4.54 -2.44
N ALA A 465 -11.57 4.07 -1.25
CA ALA A 465 -10.17 3.82 -0.89
C ALA A 465 -9.96 2.34 -0.59
N PHE A 466 -8.79 1.83 -1.01
CA PHE A 466 -8.42 0.43 -0.87
C PHE A 466 -6.95 0.29 -0.52
N GLY A 467 -6.63 -0.75 0.24
CA GLY A 467 -5.28 -1.23 0.44
C GLY A 467 -5.22 -2.33 1.50
N THR A 468 -4.11 -3.05 1.52
CA THR A 468 -3.90 -4.23 2.36
C THR A 468 -2.41 -4.50 2.55
N PRO A 469 -1.99 -5.15 3.65
CA PRO A 469 -0.70 -5.84 3.70
C PRO A 469 -0.70 -7.12 2.85
N GLY A 470 0.48 -7.68 2.54
CA GLY A 470 0.57 -9.00 1.94
C GLY A 470 1.65 -9.18 0.86
N GLY A 471 2.66 -8.31 0.81
CA GLY A 471 3.78 -8.39 -0.14
C GLY A 471 3.32 -8.43 -1.59
N SER A 472 3.86 -9.34 -2.37
CA SER A 472 3.52 -9.49 -3.79
C SER A 472 2.03 -9.75 -4.05
N ARG A 473 1.25 -10.22 -3.06
CA ARG A 473 -0.20 -10.48 -3.20
C ARG A 473 -1.06 -9.23 -3.10
N ILE A 474 -0.50 -8.11 -2.66
CA ILE A 474 -1.26 -6.85 -2.44
C ILE A 474 -2.05 -6.43 -3.68
N PRO A 475 -1.47 -6.34 -4.90
CA PRO A 475 -2.22 -5.91 -6.07
C PRO A 475 -3.39 -6.85 -6.41
N GLY A 476 -3.20 -8.16 -6.25
CA GLY A 476 -4.24 -9.15 -6.48
C GLY A 476 -5.41 -9.04 -5.49
N MET A 477 -5.11 -8.80 -4.20
CA MET A 477 -6.15 -8.59 -3.18
C MET A 477 -6.93 -7.29 -3.42
N VAL A 478 -6.23 -6.20 -3.73
CA VAL A 478 -6.87 -4.93 -4.08
C VAL A 478 -7.73 -5.09 -5.34
N LEU A 479 -7.23 -5.82 -6.35
CA LEU A 479 -8.00 -6.12 -7.57
C LEU A 479 -9.32 -6.82 -7.24
N LEU A 480 -9.32 -7.88 -6.42
CA LEU A 480 -10.54 -8.61 -6.06
C LEU A 480 -11.56 -7.70 -5.35
N ALA A 481 -11.11 -6.84 -4.43
CA ALA A 481 -11.99 -5.90 -3.76
C ALA A 481 -12.52 -4.81 -4.72
N VAL A 482 -11.70 -4.33 -5.64
CA VAL A 482 -12.13 -3.40 -6.70
C VAL A 482 -13.16 -4.05 -7.61
N LEU A 483 -13.01 -5.33 -7.96
CA LEU A 483 -14.01 -6.03 -8.75
C LEU A 483 -15.34 -6.17 -8.01
N ASP A 484 -15.33 -6.47 -6.70
CA ASP A 484 -16.55 -6.48 -5.87
C ASP A 484 -17.21 -5.08 -5.79
N TYR A 485 -16.39 -4.02 -5.68
CA TYR A 485 -16.88 -2.63 -5.76
C TYR A 485 -17.54 -2.35 -7.11
N LEU A 486 -16.89 -2.69 -8.23
CA LEU A 486 -17.41 -2.49 -9.59
C LEU A 486 -18.68 -3.31 -9.89
N ASP A 487 -18.88 -4.41 -9.18
CA ASP A 487 -20.11 -5.23 -9.22
C ASP A 487 -21.22 -4.67 -8.29
N GLY A 488 -21.01 -3.55 -7.62
CA GLY A 488 -21.97 -2.93 -6.71
C GLY A 488 -22.20 -3.73 -5.42
N GLN A 489 -21.24 -4.57 -5.03
CA GLN A 489 -21.35 -5.31 -3.77
C GLN A 489 -21.26 -4.37 -2.56
N PRO A 490 -21.94 -4.67 -1.44
CA PRO A 490 -21.86 -3.84 -0.25
C PRO A 490 -20.42 -3.81 0.31
N ILE A 491 -20.01 -2.63 0.83
CA ILE A 491 -18.62 -2.36 1.25
C ILE A 491 -18.06 -3.41 2.22
N ARG A 492 -18.88 -3.97 3.12
CA ARG A 492 -18.44 -5.04 4.05
C ARG A 492 -17.89 -6.29 3.36
N ARG A 493 -18.26 -6.51 2.09
CA ARG A 493 -17.80 -7.64 1.30
C ARG A 493 -16.41 -7.40 0.70
N TRP A 494 -16.05 -6.17 0.35
CA TRP A 494 -14.80 -5.88 -0.35
C TRP A 494 -13.56 -6.40 0.39
N PRO A 495 -13.36 -6.14 1.70
CA PRO A 495 -12.22 -6.69 2.42
C PRO A 495 -12.40 -8.18 2.79
N ALA A 496 -13.62 -8.70 2.76
CA ALA A 496 -13.94 -10.07 3.14
C ALA A 496 -13.90 -11.07 1.97
N VAL A 497 -13.75 -10.61 0.72
CA VAL A 497 -13.75 -11.48 -0.46
C VAL A 497 -12.74 -12.62 -0.30
N PRO A 498 -13.15 -13.89 -0.54
CA PRO A 498 -12.22 -15.01 -0.54
C PRO A 498 -11.14 -14.83 -1.62
N ARG A 499 -9.91 -15.02 -1.24
CA ARG A 499 -8.77 -14.61 -2.04
C ARG A 499 -8.15 -15.72 -2.84
N TYR A 500 -7.73 -15.38 -4.07
CA TYR A 500 -6.85 -16.17 -4.90
C TYR A 500 -5.86 -15.26 -5.61
N HIS A 501 -4.68 -15.80 -5.96
CA HIS A 501 -3.58 -15.01 -6.47
C HIS A 501 -2.74 -15.82 -7.45
N HIS A 502 -2.15 -15.12 -8.43
CA HIS A 502 -1.12 -15.62 -9.33
C HIS A 502 -0.10 -14.50 -9.60
N GLN A 503 1.18 -14.82 -9.57
CA GLN A 503 2.23 -13.81 -9.72
C GLN A 503 3.28 -14.17 -10.80
N TYR A 504 2.84 -14.81 -11.90
CA TYR A 504 3.69 -15.29 -12.98
C TYR A 504 4.55 -16.48 -12.54
N LEU A 505 5.42 -16.31 -11.55
CA LEU A 505 6.23 -17.37 -10.93
C LEU A 505 6.18 -17.26 -9.40
N PRO A 506 6.04 -18.39 -8.69
CA PRO A 506 5.77 -19.73 -9.23
C PRO A 506 4.45 -19.79 -10.03
N ASP A 507 4.41 -20.64 -11.08
CA ASP A 507 3.25 -20.82 -11.95
C ASP A 507 2.16 -21.65 -11.25
N VAL A 508 1.48 -21.05 -10.27
CA VAL A 508 0.49 -21.68 -9.42
C VAL A 508 -0.56 -20.67 -8.97
N ILE A 509 -1.82 -21.08 -8.92
CA ILE A 509 -2.87 -20.32 -8.24
C ILE A 509 -2.79 -20.62 -6.75
N GLU A 510 -2.46 -19.62 -5.94
CA GLU A 510 -2.62 -19.68 -4.49
C GLU A 510 -4.04 -19.22 -4.12
N TYR A 511 -4.73 -19.94 -3.24
CA TYR A 511 -6.12 -19.63 -2.90
C TYR A 511 -6.45 -19.92 -1.44
N GLU A 512 -7.39 -19.16 -0.86
CA GLU A 512 -7.97 -19.40 0.46
C GLU A 512 -9.02 -20.51 0.39
N PRO A 513 -9.27 -21.26 1.48
CA PRO A 513 -10.19 -22.41 1.49
C PRO A 513 -11.59 -22.12 0.93
N GLU A 514 -12.11 -20.89 1.15
CA GLU A 514 -13.45 -20.49 0.71
C GLU A 514 -13.47 -19.88 -0.72
N ALA A 515 -12.31 -19.75 -1.38
CA ALA A 515 -12.24 -19.13 -2.70
C ALA A 515 -12.89 -20.01 -3.78
N PHE A 516 -12.72 -21.33 -3.69
CA PHE A 516 -13.22 -22.28 -4.67
C PHE A 516 -13.82 -23.51 -4.01
N THR A 517 -14.89 -24.03 -4.60
CA THR A 517 -15.43 -25.36 -4.29
C THR A 517 -14.58 -26.46 -4.93
N ALA A 518 -14.71 -27.70 -4.49
CA ALA A 518 -13.99 -28.83 -5.07
C ALA A 518 -14.26 -29.01 -6.59
N ALA A 519 -15.48 -28.70 -7.04
CA ALA A 519 -15.83 -28.75 -8.46
C ALA A 519 -15.12 -27.65 -9.27
N GLU A 520 -15.08 -26.42 -8.74
CA GLU A 520 -14.37 -25.29 -9.36
C GLU A 520 -12.84 -25.52 -9.41
N ILE A 521 -12.26 -26.12 -8.36
CA ILE A 521 -10.85 -26.56 -8.34
C ILE A 521 -10.59 -27.57 -9.46
N ALA A 522 -11.43 -28.62 -9.58
CA ALA A 522 -11.27 -29.64 -10.61
C ALA A 522 -11.37 -29.02 -12.03
N GLU A 523 -12.26 -28.06 -12.24
CA GLU A 523 -12.39 -27.36 -13.52
C GLU A 523 -11.17 -26.49 -13.83
N LEU A 524 -10.64 -25.73 -12.86
CA LEU A 524 -9.40 -24.96 -13.02
C LEU A 524 -8.20 -25.89 -13.33
N GLN A 525 -8.13 -27.05 -12.66
CA GLN A 525 -7.10 -28.08 -12.96
C GLN A 525 -7.23 -28.62 -14.37
N ALA A 526 -8.46 -28.88 -14.83
CA ALA A 526 -8.73 -29.33 -16.20
C ALA A 526 -8.33 -28.28 -17.27
N ARG A 527 -8.34 -27.00 -16.92
CA ARG A 527 -7.81 -25.90 -17.75
C ARG A 527 -6.27 -25.84 -17.75
N GLY A 528 -5.59 -26.57 -16.88
CA GLY A 528 -4.12 -26.63 -16.79
C GLY A 528 -3.51 -25.82 -15.66
N TYR A 529 -4.27 -25.32 -14.69
CA TYR A 529 -3.73 -24.62 -13.54
C TYR A 529 -3.24 -25.58 -12.45
N PRO A 530 -2.01 -25.48 -11.96
CA PRO A 530 -1.64 -25.92 -10.62
C PRO A 530 -2.33 -25.04 -9.58
N LEU A 531 -2.87 -25.64 -8.51
CA LEU A 531 -3.49 -24.90 -7.41
C LEU A 531 -2.84 -25.28 -6.08
N ARG A 532 -2.72 -24.31 -5.17
CA ARG A 532 -2.21 -24.50 -3.82
C ARG A 532 -3.07 -23.74 -2.82
N GLU A 533 -3.68 -24.48 -1.91
CA GLU A 533 -4.41 -23.87 -0.79
C GLU A 533 -3.44 -23.22 0.19
N ARG A 534 -3.86 -22.09 0.76
CA ARG A 534 -3.13 -21.32 1.77
C ARG A 534 -4.05 -20.93 2.92
N GLU A 535 -3.45 -20.72 4.09
CA GLU A 535 -4.13 -20.02 5.18
C GLU A 535 -4.60 -18.63 4.74
N PRO A 536 -5.71 -18.14 5.29
CA PRO A 536 -6.21 -16.79 5.02
C PRO A 536 -5.15 -15.72 5.26
N TYR A 537 -5.03 -14.75 4.35
CA TYR A 537 -3.97 -13.74 4.34
C TYR A 537 -4.48 -12.34 4.02
N GLY A 538 -3.67 -11.34 4.38
CA GLY A 538 -4.00 -9.91 4.22
C GLY A 538 -4.80 -9.36 5.40
N ASN A 539 -5.01 -8.05 5.38
CA ASN A 539 -5.78 -7.29 6.38
C ASN A 539 -6.26 -5.99 5.73
N GLN A 540 -7.21 -6.11 4.81
CA GLN A 540 -7.63 -5.01 3.95
C GLN A 540 -8.49 -4.00 4.71
N GLN A 541 -8.22 -2.71 4.47
CA GLN A 541 -8.99 -1.59 5.00
C GLN A 541 -9.56 -0.79 3.83
N VAL A 542 -10.84 -0.51 3.87
CA VAL A 542 -11.56 0.16 2.78
C VAL A 542 -12.50 1.22 3.33
N LEU A 543 -12.72 2.29 2.54
CA LEU A 543 -13.75 3.27 2.82
C LEU A 543 -14.42 3.74 1.51
N ARG A 544 -15.62 4.31 1.65
CA ARG A 544 -16.45 4.83 0.57
C ARG A 544 -17.09 6.13 1.00
N TRP A 545 -17.10 7.11 0.11
CA TRP A 545 -17.86 8.34 0.25
C TRP A 545 -18.73 8.54 -0.99
N ASP A 546 -20.06 8.51 -0.81
CA ASP A 546 -21.02 8.92 -1.82
C ASP A 546 -21.09 10.45 -1.84
N LYS A 547 -20.54 11.07 -2.87
CA LYS A 547 -20.46 12.52 -3.04
C LYS A 547 -21.79 13.18 -3.33
N ARG A 548 -22.85 12.42 -3.65
CA ARG A 548 -24.19 12.93 -3.90
C ARG A 548 -24.99 13.10 -2.63
N SER A 549 -24.84 12.19 -1.69
CA SER A 549 -25.53 12.18 -0.39
C SER A 549 -24.66 12.67 0.77
N GLY A 550 -23.34 12.68 0.61
CA GLY A 550 -22.38 12.89 1.69
C GLY A 550 -22.20 11.65 2.57
N GLU A 551 -22.88 10.54 2.28
CA GLU A 551 -22.81 9.32 3.10
C GLU A 551 -21.41 8.69 3.04
N VAL A 552 -20.93 8.24 4.21
CA VAL A 552 -19.62 7.62 4.36
C VAL A 552 -19.75 6.25 5.01
N GLU A 553 -19.09 5.27 4.40
CA GLU A 553 -18.97 3.90 4.89
C GLU A 553 -17.50 3.49 4.97
N ALA A 554 -17.18 2.61 5.91
CA ALA A 554 -15.86 1.99 6.03
C ALA A 554 -16.01 0.51 6.42
N ALA A 555 -15.03 -0.30 6.05
CA ALA A 555 -14.99 -1.70 6.47
C ALA A 555 -13.53 -2.15 6.67
N SER A 556 -13.34 -3.01 7.65
CA SER A 556 -12.08 -3.68 7.97
C SER A 556 -12.17 -5.17 7.68
N ASP A 557 -11.05 -5.76 7.32
CA ASP A 557 -10.92 -7.20 7.03
C ASP A 557 -11.26 -8.06 8.25
N PRO A 558 -12.16 -9.05 8.11
CA PRO A 558 -12.51 -9.95 9.21
C PRO A 558 -11.33 -10.87 9.65
N ARG A 559 -10.27 -10.98 8.83
CA ARG A 559 -9.05 -11.75 9.17
C ARG A 559 -8.20 -11.03 10.21
N GLY A 560 -8.31 -9.68 10.27
CA GLY A 560 -7.56 -8.81 11.17
C GLY A 560 -8.22 -8.58 12.53
N LEU A 561 -7.78 -7.52 13.19
CA LEU A 561 -8.33 -6.99 14.44
C LEU A 561 -9.07 -5.67 14.22
N GLY A 562 -8.90 -5.08 13.03
CA GLY A 562 -9.38 -3.77 12.67
C GLY A 562 -10.89 -3.61 12.78
N ARG A 563 -11.29 -2.38 13.00
CA ARG A 563 -12.71 -1.96 13.00
C ARG A 563 -12.83 -0.60 12.37
N PRO A 564 -13.89 -0.36 11.59
CA PRO A 564 -14.18 0.99 11.13
C PRO A 564 -14.58 1.87 12.31
N ASP A 565 -14.18 3.14 12.28
CA ASP A 565 -14.59 4.15 13.25
C ASP A 565 -15.14 5.38 12.52
N TYR A 566 -16.08 6.09 13.15
CA TYR A 566 -16.78 7.22 12.57
C TYR A 566 -16.90 8.38 13.58
N LEU A 567 -16.72 9.60 13.07
CA LEU A 567 -16.98 10.81 13.85
C LEU A 567 -17.98 11.70 13.09
N PRO A 568 -19.02 12.24 13.74
CA PRO A 568 -19.92 13.20 13.10
C PRO A 568 -19.11 14.44 12.66
N ALA A 569 -19.53 15.04 11.54
CA ALA A 569 -19.00 16.34 11.12
C ALA A 569 -19.24 17.35 12.24
N ARG A 570 -18.24 18.18 12.52
CA ARG A 570 -18.43 19.32 13.43
C ARG A 570 -19.34 20.32 12.74
N ARG A 571 -20.44 20.69 13.42
CA ARG A 571 -21.36 21.73 12.97
C ARG A 571 -20.73 23.11 13.14
#